data_e4d7ae56148775bb7418cfd158a33a7f
#
_entry.id   e4d7ae56148775bb7418cfd158a33a7f
#
_cell.length_a   1.000
_cell.length_b   1.000
_cell.length_c   1.000
_cell.angle_alpha   90.00
_cell.angle_beta   90.00
_cell.angle_gamma   90.00
#
_symmetry.space_group_name_H-M   'P 1'
#
loop_
_entity.id
_entity.type
_entity.pdbx_description
1 polymer ?
#
loop_
_entity_poly.entity_id
_entity_poly.type
_entity_poly.pdbx_seq_one_letter_code
_entity_poly.pdbx_strand_id
1 'polypeptide(L)' 'MRTVYKTKYYTVKKDDGGPTPKYLIYRDGVEVKKCSSQVEATMWVSRQRGRQK' A
#
# COMPACT_ATOMS: atom_id res chain seq x y z
N MET A 1 -4.83 -8.07 9.56
CA MET A 1 -4.12 -7.32 8.52
C MET A 1 -3.17 -8.25 7.77
N ARG A 2 -3.15 -8.16 6.47
CA ARG A 2 -2.40 -9.10 5.64
C ARG A 2 -1.69 -8.35 4.50
N THR A 3 -0.44 -8.76 4.20
CA THR A 3 0.30 -8.19 3.09
C THR A 3 -0.28 -8.71 1.77
N VAL A 4 -0.69 -7.79 0.89
CA VAL A 4 -1.28 -8.14 -0.40
C VAL A 4 -0.37 -7.78 -1.57
N TYR A 5 0.61 -6.91 -1.34
CA TYR A 5 1.55 -6.50 -2.37
C TYR A 5 2.80 -5.95 -1.70
N LYS A 6 3.95 -6.31 -2.22
CA LYS A 6 5.22 -5.87 -1.63
C LYS A 6 6.23 -5.59 -2.72
N THR A 7 6.93 -4.47 -2.58
CA THR A 7 8.05 -4.13 -3.45
C THR A 7 9.31 -3.98 -2.60
N LYS A 8 10.41 -3.60 -3.23
CA LYS A 8 11.68 -3.42 -2.52
C LYS A 8 11.57 -2.42 -1.37
N TYR A 9 10.80 -1.35 -1.56
CA TYR A 9 10.69 -0.28 -0.57
C TYR A 9 9.33 -0.17 0.08
N TYR A 10 8.28 -0.67 -0.57
CA TYR A 10 6.91 -0.47 -0.13
C TYR A 10 6.23 -1.78 0.17
N THR A 11 5.35 -1.76 1.16
CA THR A 11 4.51 -2.91 1.51
C THR A 11 3.07 -2.42 1.58
N VAL A 12 2.16 -3.13 0.90
CA VAL A 12 0.74 -2.83 0.95
C VAL A 12 0.06 -3.90 1.77
N LYS A 13 -0.66 -3.49 2.80
CA LYS A 13 -1.40 -4.40 3.68
C LYS A 13 -2.89 -4.12 3.59
N LYS A 14 -3.68 -5.18 3.61
CA LYS A 14 -5.13 -5.09 3.63
C LYS A 14 -5.62 -5.17 5.05
N ASP A 15 -6.40 -4.19 5.48
CA ASP A 15 -7.01 -4.15 6.79
C ASP A 15 -8.51 -4.44 6.67
N ASP A 16 -8.93 -5.61 7.14
CA ASP A 16 -10.32 -6.06 7.09
C ASP A 16 -11.11 -5.74 8.35
N GLY A 17 -10.52 -5.01 9.28
CA GLY A 17 -11.09 -4.79 10.59
C GLY A 17 -12.30 -3.87 10.65
N GLY A 18 -12.65 -3.19 9.56
CA GLY A 18 -13.77 -2.26 9.53
C GLY A 18 -14.88 -2.69 8.58
N PRO A 19 -15.95 -1.89 8.47
CA PRO A 19 -17.05 -2.17 7.55
C PRO A 19 -16.62 -2.12 6.08
N THR A 20 -15.58 -1.36 5.76
CA THR A 20 -15.00 -1.33 4.42
C THR A 20 -13.52 -1.66 4.52
N PRO A 21 -13.00 -2.50 3.61
CA PRO A 21 -11.58 -2.82 3.62
C PRO A 21 -10.74 -1.59 3.29
N LYS A 22 -9.58 -1.49 3.93
CA LYS A 22 -8.64 -0.42 3.69
C LYS A 22 -7.30 -1.02 3.27
N TYR A 23 -6.59 -0.31 2.43
CA TYR A 23 -5.27 -0.74 1.97
C TYR A 23 -4.26 0.29 2.44
N LEU A 24 -3.32 -0.16 3.27
CA LEU A 24 -2.33 0.70 3.90
C LEU A 24 -0.99 0.47 3.24
N ILE A 25 -0.33 1.55 2.86
CA ILE A 25 0.98 1.47 2.22
C ILE A 25 2.03 1.89 3.24
N TYR A 26 3.00 1.01 3.46
CA TYR A 26 4.09 1.24 4.40
C TYR A 26 5.41 1.36 3.66
N ARG A 27 6.27 2.22 4.16
CA ARG A 27 7.66 2.32 3.72
C ARG A 27 8.54 2.31 4.97
N ASP A 28 9.47 1.33 5.04
CA ASP A 28 10.37 1.16 6.18
C ASP A 28 9.61 1.06 7.50
N GLY A 29 8.46 0.38 7.47
CA GLY A 29 7.65 0.20 8.66
C GLY A 29 6.77 1.39 9.02
N VAL A 30 6.79 2.47 8.22
CA VAL A 30 5.99 3.67 8.46
C VAL A 30 4.87 3.76 7.44
N GLU A 31 3.65 3.99 7.91
CA GLU A 31 2.51 4.18 7.02
C GLU A 31 2.65 5.50 6.27
N VAL A 32 2.62 5.44 4.94
CA VAL A 32 2.78 6.63 4.11
C VAL A 32 1.53 6.99 3.33
N LYS A 33 0.60 6.05 3.16
CA LYS A 33 -0.62 6.30 2.40
C LYS A 33 -1.70 5.30 2.76
N LYS A 34 -2.96 5.73 2.69
CA LYS A 34 -4.13 4.87 2.82
C LYS A 34 -4.91 4.91 1.53
N CYS A 35 -5.38 3.75 1.08
CA CYS A 35 -6.16 3.65 -0.14
C CYS A 35 -7.42 2.82 0.14
N SER A 36 -8.43 2.99 -0.71
CA SER A 36 -9.68 2.26 -0.56
C SER A 36 -9.73 1.00 -1.43
N SER A 37 -8.76 0.80 -2.32
CA SER A 37 -8.71 -0.39 -3.17
C SER A 37 -7.28 -0.81 -3.41
N GLN A 38 -7.10 -2.10 -3.73
CA GLN A 38 -5.78 -2.65 -4.01
C GLN A 38 -5.20 -2.05 -5.29
N VAL A 39 -6.05 -1.85 -6.29
CA VAL A 39 -5.61 -1.25 -7.55
C VAL A 39 -5.04 0.14 -7.31
N GLU A 40 -5.74 0.95 -6.54
CA GLU A 40 -5.29 2.28 -6.21
C GLU A 40 -3.95 2.27 -5.47
N ALA A 41 -3.82 1.37 -4.49
CA ALA A 41 -2.59 1.24 -3.73
C ALA A 41 -1.42 0.81 -4.63
N THR A 42 -1.65 -0.18 -5.48
CA THR A 42 -0.63 -0.67 -6.39
C THR A 42 -0.19 0.41 -7.38
N MET A 43 -1.13 1.17 -7.90
CA MET A 43 -0.83 2.26 -8.82
C MET A 43 -0.03 3.35 -8.13
N TRP A 44 -0.39 3.68 -6.89
CA TRP A 44 0.35 4.68 -6.15
C TRP A 44 1.81 4.27 -5.95
N VAL A 45 2.02 3.02 -5.54
CA VAL A 45 3.38 2.49 -5.35
C VAL A 45 4.16 2.51 -6.66
N SER A 46 3.51 2.12 -7.75
CA SER A 46 4.14 2.10 -9.06
C SER A 46 4.59 3.51 -9.48
N ARG A 47 3.79 4.52 -9.20
CA ARG A 47 4.15 5.90 -9.49
C ARG A 47 5.37 6.36 -8.70
N GLN A 48 5.43 5.97 -7.42
CA GLN A 48 6.58 6.33 -6.59
C GLN A 48 7.85 5.69 -7.11
N ARG A 49 7.76 4.45 -7.55
CA ARG A 49 8.92 3.75 -8.13
C ARG A 49 9.41 4.46 -9.40
N GLY A 50 8.50 4.93 -10.22
CA GLY A 50 8.84 5.64 -11.44
C GLY A 50 9.56 6.95 -11.18
N ARG A 51 9.35 7.57 -10.03
CA ARG A 51 10.00 8.82 -9.66
C ARG A 51 11.39 8.62 -9.06
N GLN A 52 11.67 7.43 -8.58
CA GLN A 52 12.93 7.13 -7.91
C GLN A 52 13.94 6.60 -8.91
N LYS A 53 14.38 7.44 -9.77
CA LYS A 53 15.45 7.07 -10.71
C LYS A 53 16.81 7.45 -10.17
#